data_3cf0a8f42e8c5a69f42fabccc655dd20
#
_entry.id   3cf0a8f42e8c5a69f42fabccc655dd20
#
_cell.length_a   1.000
_cell.length_b   1.000
_cell.length_c   1.000
_cell.angle_alpha   90.00
_cell.angle_beta   90.00
_cell.angle_gamma   90.00
#
_symmetry.space_group_name_H-M   'P 1'
#
loop_
_entity.id
_entity.type
_entity.pdbx_description
1 polymer ?
#
loop_
_entity_poly.entity_id
_entity_poly.type
_entity_poly.pdbx_seq_one_letter_code
_entity_poly.pdbx_strand_id
1 'polypeptide(L)'
;MRKNSKPFLQAHIQDFEVAEEAILEVMKEHPEVRLKLVGVLSDRKMEKFGNKVEKLPFMDWKQLPSVMAGIDINLMPLEDSIFHCSKSENKWMEAALVKVPSVMSRNREMEGVIENGVDGWLCSDKEEWKKALTTLIEEKTARVQMGEKAHKKVMCQYVTQNTGKDAREELLCSEKYS
;
A
#
# COMPACT_ATOMS: atom_id res chain seq x y z
N MET A 1 10.04 4.68 19.04
CA MET A 1 8.71 5.11 19.51
C MET A 1 8.37 6.45 18.89
N ARG A 2 7.54 6.49 17.83
CA ARG A 2 7.04 7.76 17.27
C ARG A 2 5.95 8.30 18.19
N LYS A 3 6.28 9.32 18.95
CA LYS A 3 5.32 10.09 19.75
C LYS A 3 4.56 11.03 18.81
N ASN A 4 3.21 10.88 18.73
CA ASN A 4 2.28 11.86 18.16
C ASN A 4 2.57 12.36 16.73
N SER A 5 2.96 11.49 15.80
CA SER A 5 3.03 11.87 14.39
C SER A 5 1.65 11.78 13.74
N LYS A 6 1.31 12.83 12.99
CA LYS A 6 0.11 12.89 12.14
C LYS A 6 0.18 11.79 11.08
N PRO A 7 -0.92 11.09 10.75
CA PRO A 7 -0.88 10.05 9.74
C PRO A 7 -0.52 10.60 8.35
N PHE A 8 0.37 9.88 7.67
CA PHE A 8 0.80 10.17 6.30
C PHE A 8 0.31 9.08 5.34
N LEU A 9 -0.32 9.51 4.25
CA LEU A 9 -0.77 8.68 3.14
C LEU A 9 0.19 8.85 1.96
N GLN A 10 0.49 7.77 1.24
CA GLN A 10 1.28 7.83 0.00
C GLN A 10 0.53 7.13 -1.14
N ALA A 11 0.47 7.77 -2.31
CA ALA A 11 -0.16 7.24 -3.52
C ALA A 11 0.72 7.39 -4.76
N HIS A 12 0.48 6.54 -5.75
CA HIS A 12 1.02 6.66 -7.11
C HIS A 12 0.06 7.42 -8.02
N ILE A 13 0.64 8.21 -8.93
CA ILE A 13 -0.02 9.36 -9.55
C ILE A 13 -0.99 9.03 -10.68
N GLN A 14 -0.74 7.99 -11.47
CA GLN A 14 -1.51 7.75 -12.71
C GLN A 14 -2.94 7.25 -12.45
N ASP A 15 -3.15 6.64 -11.32
CA ASP A 15 -4.42 6.01 -10.95
C ASP A 15 -5.12 6.75 -9.77
N PHE A 16 -4.60 7.93 -9.40
CA PHE A 16 -5.05 8.66 -8.21
C PHE A 16 -6.52 9.08 -8.26
N GLU A 17 -7.08 9.29 -9.46
CA GLU A 17 -8.46 9.73 -9.65
C GLU A 17 -9.49 8.78 -9.03
N VAL A 18 -9.19 7.48 -9.02
CA VAL A 18 -10.07 6.44 -8.45
C VAL A 18 -10.35 6.67 -6.96
N ALA A 19 -9.35 7.17 -6.22
CA ALA A 19 -9.46 7.39 -4.78
C ALA A 19 -9.54 8.87 -4.40
N GLU A 20 -9.40 9.81 -5.36
CA GLU A 20 -9.25 11.25 -5.12
C GLU A 20 -10.38 11.80 -4.23
N GLU A 21 -11.63 11.49 -4.58
CA GLU A 21 -12.78 12.01 -3.83
C GLU A 21 -12.84 11.48 -2.39
N ALA A 22 -12.59 10.18 -2.21
CA ALA A 22 -12.55 9.58 -0.88
C ALA A 22 -11.43 10.20 -0.02
N ILE A 23 -10.23 10.37 -0.60
CA ILE A 23 -9.10 11.00 0.08
C ILE A 23 -9.43 12.44 0.47
N LEU A 24 -10.05 13.22 -0.42
CA LEU A 24 -10.46 14.59 -0.15
C LEU A 24 -11.46 14.68 1.01
N GLU A 25 -12.45 13.80 1.04
CA GLU A 25 -13.44 13.75 2.12
C GLU A 25 -12.78 13.39 3.45
N VAL A 26 -12.00 12.33 3.48
CA VAL A 26 -11.28 11.89 4.67
C VAL A 26 -10.34 12.98 5.19
N MET A 27 -9.60 13.68 4.32
CA MET A 27 -8.74 14.78 4.73
C MET A 27 -9.49 16.03 5.19
N LYS A 28 -10.77 16.19 4.85
CA LYS A 28 -11.64 17.23 5.43
C LYS A 28 -12.10 16.86 6.84
N GLU A 29 -12.48 15.59 7.02
CA GLU A 29 -12.93 15.04 8.31
C GLU A 29 -11.78 14.90 9.31
N HIS A 30 -10.55 14.64 8.82
CA HIS A 30 -9.33 14.47 9.60
C HIS A 30 -8.28 15.54 9.23
N PRO A 31 -8.35 16.75 9.83
CA PRO A 31 -7.47 17.87 9.46
C PRO A 31 -5.97 17.62 9.70
N GLU A 32 -5.62 16.67 10.55
CA GLU A 32 -4.26 16.25 10.86
C GLU A 32 -3.60 15.39 9.79
N VAL A 33 -4.40 14.78 8.90
CA VAL A 33 -3.91 13.90 7.84
C VAL A 33 -3.12 14.70 6.80
N ARG A 34 -2.02 14.12 6.36
CA ARG A 34 -1.14 14.65 5.31
C ARG A 34 -1.04 13.64 4.18
N LEU A 35 -1.06 14.14 2.95
CA LEU A 35 -0.83 13.33 1.75
C LEU A 35 0.60 13.52 1.27
N LYS A 36 1.34 12.42 1.13
CA LYS A 36 2.69 12.42 0.56
C LYS A 36 2.62 11.81 -0.85
N LEU A 37 3.09 12.56 -1.83
CA LEU A 37 3.12 12.15 -3.22
C LEU A 37 4.57 12.05 -3.71
N VAL A 38 4.88 10.94 -4.37
CA VAL A 38 6.19 10.71 -5.00
C VAL A 38 6.01 10.71 -6.51
N GLY A 39 6.73 11.60 -7.19
CA GLY A 39 6.67 11.73 -8.66
C GLY A 39 5.95 13.00 -9.12
N VAL A 40 5.46 13.01 -10.37
CA VAL A 40 4.88 14.19 -11.01
C VAL A 40 3.36 14.08 -11.06
N LEU A 41 2.64 14.90 -10.32
CA LEU A 41 1.21 15.12 -10.46
C LEU A 41 0.94 16.53 -10.98
N SER A 42 -0.15 16.71 -11.76
CA SER A 42 -0.52 18.06 -12.23
C SER A 42 -0.85 18.95 -11.04
N ASP A 43 -0.34 20.18 -11.05
CA ASP A 43 -0.54 21.14 -9.95
C ASP A 43 -2.02 21.44 -9.70
N ARG A 44 -2.85 21.42 -10.74
CA ARG A 44 -4.29 21.66 -10.66
C ARG A 44 -5.04 20.67 -9.75
N LYS A 45 -4.62 19.39 -9.73
CA LYS A 45 -5.20 18.39 -8.82
C LYS A 45 -4.74 18.61 -7.39
N MET A 46 -3.52 19.11 -7.22
CA MET A 46 -2.94 19.36 -5.90
C MET A 46 -3.51 20.58 -5.19
N GLU A 47 -4.00 21.59 -5.91
CA GLU A 47 -4.63 22.78 -5.33
C GLU A 47 -5.81 22.45 -4.40
N LYS A 48 -6.55 21.38 -4.71
CA LYS A 48 -7.67 20.91 -3.90
C LYS A 48 -7.27 20.49 -2.47
N PHE A 49 -6.03 20.06 -2.29
CA PHE A 49 -5.51 19.56 -1.02
C PHE A 49 -4.78 20.64 -0.20
N GLY A 50 -4.53 21.81 -0.80
CA GLY A 50 -3.87 22.94 -0.15
C GLY A 50 -2.47 22.59 0.40
N ASN A 51 -2.18 23.06 1.60
CA ASN A 51 -0.88 22.86 2.25
C ASN A 51 -0.71 21.49 2.95
N LYS A 52 -1.69 20.59 2.77
CA LYS A 52 -1.64 19.25 3.37
C LYS A 52 -0.90 18.23 2.50
N VAL A 53 -0.42 18.64 1.33
CA VAL A 53 0.33 17.78 0.41
C VAL A 53 1.83 18.04 0.53
N GLU A 54 2.59 16.99 0.74
CA GLU A 54 4.05 16.96 0.62
C GLU A 54 4.41 16.30 -0.71
N LYS A 55 5.03 17.07 -1.60
CA LYS A 55 5.51 16.56 -2.89
C LYS A 55 6.98 16.17 -2.79
N LEU A 56 7.28 14.95 -3.18
CA LEU A 56 8.64 14.46 -3.35
C LEU A 56 8.92 14.24 -4.84
N PRO A 57 10.10 14.63 -5.33
CA PRO A 57 10.48 14.35 -6.71
C PRO A 57 10.59 12.84 -6.95
N PHE A 58 10.65 12.46 -8.23
CA PHE A 58 11.01 11.09 -8.58
C PHE A 58 12.39 10.78 -7.97
N MET A 59 12.50 9.63 -7.31
CA MET A 59 13.69 9.24 -6.58
C MET A 59 14.16 7.84 -6.98
N ASP A 60 15.43 7.55 -6.68
CA ASP A 60 16.00 6.21 -6.83
C ASP A 60 15.24 5.21 -5.95
N TRP A 61 15.00 4.02 -6.48
CA TRP A 61 14.30 2.93 -5.78
C TRP A 61 14.94 2.58 -4.42
N LYS A 62 16.25 2.79 -4.27
CA LYS A 62 16.99 2.57 -3.01
C LYS A 62 16.56 3.52 -1.88
N GLN A 63 16.01 4.68 -2.23
CA GLN A 63 15.52 5.67 -1.25
C GLN A 63 14.05 5.41 -0.85
N LEU A 64 13.31 4.70 -1.69
CA LEU A 64 11.88 4.44 -1.50
C LEU A 64 11.56 3.77 -0.15
N PRO A 65 12.30 2.74 0.32
CA PRO A 65 12.04 2.12 1.62
C PRO A 65 12.09 3.10 2.80
N SER A 66 13.02 4.07 2.75
CA SER A 66 13.12 5.10 3.81
C SER A 66 11.92 6.03 3.80
N VAL A 67 11.40 6.39 2.63
CA VAL A 67 10.19 7.20 2.48
C VAL A 67 8.98 6.42 2.97
N MET A 68 8.86 5.15 2.56
CA MET A 68 7.75 4.28 2.96
C MET A 68 7.75 4.01 4.46
N ALA A 69 8.90 3.79 5.09
CA ALA A 69 9.01 3.68 6.54
C ALA A 69 8.57 4.97 7.27
N GLY A 70 8.46 6.07 6.55
CA GLY A 70 8.03 7.39 7.04
C GLY A 70 6.52 7.64 6.96
N ILE A 71 5.73 6.78 6.32
CA ILE A 71 4.28 6.92 6.16
C ILE A 71 3.53 5.95 7.08
N ASP A 72 2.23 6.18 7.26
CA ASP A 72 1.36 5.36 8.09
C ASP A 72 0.45 4.45 7.27
N ILE A 73 0.07 4.86 6.06
CA ILE A 73 -0.80 4.11 5.15
C ILE A 73 -0.27 4.30 3.72
N ASN A 74 -0.06 3.20 3.02
CA ASN A 74 0.29 3.18 1.61
C ASN A 74 -0.99 3.12 0.76
N LEU A 75 -1.07 3.95 -0.28
CA LEU A 75 -2.20 3.99 -1.20
C LEU A 75 -1.79 3.45 -2.57
N MET A 76 -2.57 2.52 -3.08
CA MET A 76 -2.38 1.91 -4.39
C MET A 76 -3.69 1.98 -5.20
N PRO A 77 -4.17 3.18 -5.53
CA PRO A 77 -5.28 3.31 -6.46
C PRO A 77 -4.82 2.85 -7.85
N LEU A 78 -5.64 2.05 -8.51
CA LEU A 78 -5.42 1.56 -9.87
C LEU A 78 -6.72 1.69 -10.65
N GLU A 79 -6.67 2.25 -11.84
CA GLU A 79 -7.79 2.18 -12.78
C GLU A 79 -8.03 0.74 -13.24
N ASP A 80 -9.28 0.39 -13.46
CA ASP A 80 -9.64 -0.91 -14.04
C ASP A 80 -9.38 -0.88 -15.55
N SER A 81 -8.18 -1.25 -15.95
CA SER A 81 -7.78 -1.36 -17.35
C SER A 81 -7.00 -2.65 -17.61
N ILE A 82 -7.09 -3.18 -18.83
CA ILE A 82 -6.38 -4.39 -19.26
C ILE A 82 -4.86 -4.27 -19.06
N PHE A 83 -4.30 -3.05 -19.14
CA PHE A 83 -2.88 -2.79 -18.87
C PHE A 83 -2.52 -2.86 -17.38
N HIS A 84 -3.48 -2.72 -16.48
CA HIS A 84 -3.26 -2.76 -15.03
C HIS A 84 -3.30 -4.17 -14.46
N CYS A 85 -3.87 -5.13 -15.19
CA CYS A 85 -3.78 -6.57 -14.86
C CYS A 85 -2.34 -7.11 -14.83
N SER A 86 -1.37 -6.35 -15.35
CA SER A 86 0.06 -6.70 -15.33
C SER A 86 0.85 -6.01 -14.21
N LYS A 87 0.21 -5.18 -13.38
CA LYS A 87 0.87 -4.53 -12.25
C LYS A 87 0.95 -5.51 -11.10
N SER A 88 2.17 -5.94 -10.81
CA SER A 88 2.47 -6.88 -9.74
C SER A 88 2.19 -6.29 -8.37
N GLU A 89 2.05 -7.17 -7.39
CA GLU A 89 1.94 -6.89 -5.96
C GLU A 89 3.17 -6.19 -5.35
N ASN A 90 4.18 -5.85 -6.15
CA ASN A 90 5.46 -5.29 -5.69
C ASN A 90 5.29 -4.11 -4.73
N LYS A 91 4.39 -3.17 -5.03
CA LYS A 91 4.20 -2.00 -4.17
C LYS A 91 3.59 -2.35 -2.82
N TRP A 92 2.71 -3.36 -2.77
CA TRP A 92 2.21 -3.90 -1.52
C TRP A 92 3.33 -4.58 -0.74
N MET A 93 4.16 -5.40 -1.42
CA MET A 93 5.31 -6.06 -0.79
C MET A 93 6.31 -5.05 -0.23
N GLU A 94 6.64 -3.99 -0.98
CA GLU A 94 7.54 -2.93 -0.53
C GLU A 94 7.03 -2.25 0.75
N ALA A 95 5.73 -1.93 0.82
CA ALA A 95 5.10 -1.37 2.01
C ALA A 95 5.08 -2.38 3.17
N ALA A 96 4.75 -3.64 2.89
CA ALA A 96 4.71 -4.72 3.85
C ALA A 96 6.10 -5.00 4.48
N LEU A 97 7.18 -4.92 3.70
CA LEU A 97 8.55 -5.07 4.22
C LEU A 97 8.88 -4.07 5.34
N VAL A 98 8.30 -2.87 5.29
CA VAL A 98 8.46 -1.83 6.32
C VAL A 98 7.27 -1.75 7.28
N LYS A 99 6.38 -2.76 7.27
CA LYS A 99 5.20 -2.89 8.13
C LYS A 99 4.18 -1.75 7.96
N VAL A 100 4.05 -1.22 6.76
CA VAL A 100 3.05 -0.21 6.42
C VAL A 100 1.87 -0.90 5.74
N PRO A 101 0.64 -0.75 6.27
CA PRO A 101 -0.56 -1.31 5.66
C PRO A 101 -0.88 -0.60 4.35
N SER A 102 -1.47 -1.33 3.41
CA SER A 102 -1.86 -0.80 2.11
C SER A 102 -3.37 -0.82 1.93
N VAL A 103 -3.90 0.27 1.35
CA VAL A 103 -5.27 0.36 0.81
C VAL A 103 -5.13 0.46 -0.71
N MET A 104 -5.85 -0.40 -1.44
CA MET A 104 -5.65 -0.56 -2.87
C MET A 104 -6.94 -0.83 -3.62
N SER A 105 -6.97 -0.51 -4.91
CA SER A 105 -8.06 -0.89 -5.79
C SER A 105 -8.19 -2.40 -5.87
N ARG A 106 -9.43 -2.88 -5.81
CA ARG A 106 -9.76 -4.28 -5.99
C ARG A 106 -9.56 -4.68 -7.45
N ASN A 107 -8.76 -5.68 -7.68
CA ASN A 107 -8.62 -6.35 -8.97
C ASN A 107 -8.33 -7.83 -8.74
N ARG A 108 -8.43 -8.63 -9.81
CA ARG A 108 -8.30 -10.09 -9.73
C ARG A 108 -6.96 -10.55 -9.18
N GLU A 109 -5.88 -9.85 -9.53
CA GLU A 109 -4.52 -10.19 -9.10
C GLU A 109 -4.37 -9.94 -7.60
N MET A 110 -4.86 -8.79 -7.12
CA MET A 110 -4.80 -8.45 -5.70
C MET A 110 -5.71 -9.33 -4.85
N GLU A 111 -6.87 -9.77 -5.37
CA GLU A 111 -7.73 -10.74 -4.67
C GLU A 111 -7.06 -12.10 -4.47
N GLY A 112 -6.16 -12.49 -5.37
CA GLY A 112 -5.36 -13.70 -5.23
C GLY A 112 -4.24 -13.60 -4.19
N VAL A 113 -3.83 -12.38 -3.84
CA VAL A 113 -2.69 -12.12 -2.96
C VAL A 113 -3.13 -11.61 -1.59
N ILE A 114 -4.13 -10.74 -1.53
CA ILE A 114 -4.52 -9.98 -0.33
C ILE A 114 -5.72 -10.61 0.35
N GLU A 115 -5.60 -10.87 1.64
CA GLU A 115 -6.73 -11.18 2.50
C GLU A 115 -7.34 -9.85 3.00
N ASN A 116 -8.47 -9.48 2.36
CA ASN A 116 -9.10 -8.18 2.56
C ASN A 116 -9.45 -7.90 4.04
N GLY A 117 -9.01 -6.76 4.55
CA GLY A 117 -9.17 -6.36 5.95
C GLY A 117 -8.18 -7.03 6.92
N VAL A 118 -7.29 -7.91 6.45
CA VAL A 118 -6.32 -8.66 7.26
C VAL A 118 -4.89 -8.20 7.01
N ASP A 119 -4.40 -8.32 5.77
CA ASP A 119 -3.03 -7.97 5.36
C ASP A 119 -2.99 -6.85 4.30
N GLY A 120 -4.15 -6.28 3.99
CA GLY A 120 -4.37 -5.14 3.12
C GLY A 120 -5.86 -4.85 3.02
N TRP A 121 -6.22 -3.76 2.40
CA TRP A 121 -7.62 -3.40 2.17
C TRP A 121 -7.88 -3.22 0.67
N LEU A 122 -8.84 -4.00 0.12
CA LEU A 122 -9.25 -3.95 -1.27
C LEU A 122 -10.54 -3.13 -1.40
N CYS A 123 -10.51 -2.10 -2.23
CA CYS A 123 -11.61 -1.15 -2.42
C CYS A 123 -12.06 -1.12 -3.88
N SER A 124 -13.37 -1.22 -4.11
CA SER A 124 -14.00 -1.18 -5.43
C SER A 124 -14.63 0.17 -5.74
N ASP A 125 -15.04 0.91 -4.71
CA ASP A 125 -15.73 2.17 -4.84
C ASP A 125 -15.29 3.20 -3.79
N LYS A 126 -15.79 4.42 -3.92
CA LYS A 126 -15.48 5.54 -3.04
C LYS A 126 -15.79 5.26 -1.57
N GLU A 127 -16.89 4.58 -1.29
CA GLU A 127 -17.33 4.31 0.08
C GLU A 127 -16.41 3.29 0.77
N GLU A 128 -15.97 2.27 0.03
CA GLU A 128 -14.99 1.31 0.53
C GLU A 128 -13.64 1.99 0.78
N TRP A 129 -13.18 2.88 -0.12
CA TRP A 129 -11.98 3.69 0.09
C TRP A 129 -12.10 4.56 1.34
N LYS A 130 -13.21 5.29 1.48
CA LYS A 130 -13.45 6.15 2.65
C LYS A 130 -13.44 5.34 3.94
N LYS A 131 -14.17 4.22 3.98
CA LYS A 131 -14.23 3.32 5.14
C LYS A 131 -12.85 2.79 5.52
N ALA A 132 -12.10 2.28 4.55
CA ALA A 132 -10.76 1.73 4.79
C ALA A 132 -9.81 2.79 5.37
N LEU A 133 -9.80 3.99 4.78
CA LEU A 133 -8.96 5.09 5.21
C LEU A 133 -9.34 5.57 6.61
N THR A 134 -10.63 5.82 6.86
CA THR A 134 -11.12 6.28 8.18
C THR A 134 -10.75 5.25 9.26
N THR A 135 -11.00 3.96 9.02
CA THR A 135 -10.65 2.91 9.97
C THR A 135 -9.14 2.91 10.29
N LEU A 136 -8.29 2.96 9.27
CA LEU A 136 -6.84 2.92 9.50
C LEU A 136 -6.29 4.24 10.08
N ILE A 137 -6.97 5.37 9.91
CA ILE A 137 -6.60 6.65 10.51
C ILE A 137 -6.97 6.65 12.00
N GLU A 138 -8.19 6.27 12.33
CA GLU A 138 -8.72 6.32 13.69
C GLU A 138 -8.17 5.17 14.56
N GLU A 139 -8.07 3.96 14.02
CA GLU A 139 -7.68 2.77 14.75
C GLU A 139 -6.20 2.42 14.57
N LYS A 140 -5.35 3.05 15.38
CA LYS A 140 -3.90 2.77 15.34
C LYS A 140 -3.56 1.29 15.51
N THR A 141 -4.30 0.57 16.35
CA THR A 141 -4.08 -0.87 16.58
C THR A 141 -4.37 -1.68 15.32
N ALA A 142 -5.48 -1.41 14.62
CA ALA A 142 -5.83 -2.07 13.37
C ALA A 142 -4.77 -1.79 12.29
N ARG A 143 -4.31 -0.54 12.20
CA ARG A 143 -3.25 -0.11 11.27
C ARG A 143 -1.94 -0.89 11.50
N VAL A 144 -1.50 -0.98 12.74
CA VAL A 144 -0.26 -1.70 13.09
C VAL A 144 -0.40 -3.19 12.83
N GLN A 145 -1.51 -3.81 13.25
CA GLN A 145 -1.76 -5.23 13.06
C GLN A 145 -1.81 -5.63 11.59
N MET A 146 -2.45 -4.83 10.75
CA MET A 146 -2.51 -5.07 9.30
C MET A 146 -1.11 -5.03 8.69
N GLY A 147 -0.30 -4.02 9.02
CA GLY A 147 1.08 -3.91 8.54
C GLY A 147 1.96 -5.09 9.01
N GLU A 148 1.79 -5.56 10.23
CA GLU A 148 2.52 -6.73 10.74
C GLU A 148 2.10 -8.04 10.08
N LYS A 149 0.81 -8.23 9.81
CA LYS A 149 0.32 -9.41 9.09
C LYS A 149 0.81 -9.43 7.64
N ALA A 150 0.75 -8.28 6.94
CA ALA A 150 1.32 -8.13 5.61
C ALA A 150 2.82 -8.46 5.60
N HIS A 151 3.57 -7.91 6.56
CA HIS A 151 5.00 -8.17 6.70
C HIS A 151 5.29 -9.67 6.89
N LYS A 152 4.57 -10.33 7.81
CA LYS A 152 4.73 -11.76 8.06
C LYS A 152 4.49 -12.59 6.79
N LYS A 153 3.44 -12.28 6.04
CA LYS A 153 3.12 -12.96 4.78
C LYS A 153 4.22 -12.79 3.74
N VAL A 154 4.71 -11.56 3.55
CA VAL A 154 5.81 -11.29 2.59
C VAL A 154 7.08 -12.02 2.99
N MET A 155 7.44 -11.99 4.26
CA MET A 155 8.62 -12.71 4.76
C MET A 155 8.52 -14.22 4.60
N CYS A 156 7.33 -14.80 4.70
CA CYS A 156 7.13 -16.24 4.53
C CYS A 156 7.07 -16.66 3.06
N GLN A 157 6.44 -15.88 2.19
CA GLN A 157 6.08 -16.33 0.84
C GLN A 157 6.94 -15.74 -0.28
N TYR A 158 7.53 -14.54 -0.07
CA TYR A 158 8.18 -13.80 -1.15
C TYR A 158 9.68 -13.58 -0.94
N VAL A 159 10.22 -13.88 0.23
CA VAL A 159 11.66 -13.73 0.47
C VAL A 159 12.40 -14.96 -0.05
N THR A 160 13.32 -14.75 -0.99
CA THR A 160 14.07 -15.80 -1.70
C THR A 160 14.81 -16.79 -0.78
N GLN A 161 15.16 -16.41 0.45
CA GLN A 161 15.75 -17.31 1.43
C GLN A 161 14.79 -18.43 1.87
N ASN A 162 13.47 -18.18 1.84
CA ASN A 162 12.45 -19.14 2.21
C ASN A 162 11.97 -19.94 0.99
N THR A 163 11.66 -19.27 -0.12
CA THR A 163 11.28 -19.93 -1.38
C THR A 163 12.38 -20.84 -1.94
N GLY A 164 13.65 -20.49 -1.73
CA GLY A 164 14.78 -21.34 -2.13
C GLY A 164 14.94 -22.62 -1.30
N LYS A 165 14.45 -22.66 -0.04
CA LYS A 165 14.44 -23.87 0.77
C LYS A 165 13.34 -24.82 0.33
N ASP A 166 12.14 -24.31 0.12
CA ASP A 166 10.99 -25.10 -0.31
C ASP A 166 11.23 -25.74 -1.69
N ALA A 167 11.76 -24.96 -2.64
CA ALA A 167 12.14 -25.46 -3.97
C ALA A 167 13.26 -26.53 -3.89
N ARG A 168 14.18 -26.43 -2.95
CA ARG A 168 15.24 -27.41 -2.74
C ARG A 168 14.71 -28.71 -2.13
N GLU A 169 13.77 -28.60 -1.19
CA GLU A 169 13.11 -29.78 -0.59
C GLU A 169 12.22 -30.52 -1.59
N GLU A 170 11.48 -29.80 -2.45
CA GLU A 170 10.71 -30.39 -3.53
C GLU A 170 11.59 -31.11 -4.55
N LEU A 171 12.73 -30.53 -4.96
CA LEU A 171 13.69 -31.15 -5.86
C LEU A 171 14.32 -32.41 -5.25
N LEU A 172 14.68 -32.38 -3.99
CA LEU A 172 15.24 -33.53 -3.29
C LEU A 172 14.21 -34.65 -3.05
N CYS A 173 12.92 -34.31 -2.93
CA CYS A 173 11.85 -35.29 -2.90
C CYS A 173 11.63 -35.97 -4.25
N SER A 174 11.74 -35.24 -5.37
CA SER A 174 11.54 -35.80 -6.71
C SER A 174 12.66 -36.79 -7.11
N GLU A 175 13.89 -36.58 -6.65
CA GLU A 175 15.02 -37.49 -6.89
C GLU A 175 14.94 -38.83 -6.10
N LYS A 176 14.12 -38.90 -5.05
CA LYS A 176 13.92 -40.14 -4.27
C LYS A 176 12.91 -41.11 -4.89
N TYR A 177 12.20 -40.71 -5.93
CA TYR A 177 11.18 -41.52 -6.61
C TYR A 177 11.52 -41.77 -8.07
N SER A 178 12.75 -41.51 -8.52
CA SER A 178 13.33 -41.90 -9.81
C SER A 178 14.32 -43.04 -9.63
#